data_097118d457001acf017a8b212c83ca95
#
_entry.id   097118d457001acf017a8b212c83ca95
#
_cell.length_a   1.000
_cell.length_b   1.000
_cell.length_c   1.000
_cell.angle_alpha   90.00
_cell.angle_beta   90.00
_cell.angle_gamma   90.00
#
_symmetry.space_group_name_H-M   'P 1'
#
loop_
_entity.id
_entity.type
_entity.pdbx_description
1 polymer ?
#
loop_
_entity_poly.entity_id
_entity_poly.type
_entity_poly.pdbx_seq_one_letter_code
_entity_poly.pdbx_strand_id
1 'polypeptide(L)'
;MSENQKEVRVRFAPSPTGRLHLGGGRTALYNYLLVKKMGGKFILRIEDTDQKRYVETAEQEIIDGLHWLGIDWDEGPDKGGPYGPYRQSQRKEIYQRYAEQLIDQGDAFYCFCSTDRLSEMKRLQQQRKEFPHYDGLCRDIPVEEARKRIAAGESYVIRFKTPKEGTTTVRDLLRGEITVENKTIDDYIIVKSDGWALYHLAAMVDDHLMKISHVIRGSEWIPTLPLHHLILKAFGWDEPVWIHLSVFLKPSGKGKMSKRESADLIKDGYSIFLTDLKDLGYVDEAVTNWIALMGWSYDDRTEIFNMSQLIDAFSLEHLNPSPAAINFTKLDYFNGVHIRMLEIDDLAQRIQPYFEADGYTADLDTLKKITPIIQERIAGLDEAPKIAGFFFEKEVHPKLEDLVQKGLDAAQCADIATKSYQILSALPVIDKDHGEPEMRALVEELALKPAQVFGVLRVAVTGQKISPPLFESMEIIGQDVVLERIKNAEKMLKAA
;
A
#
# COMPACT_ATOMS: atom_id res chain seq x y z
N MET A 1 12.32 -34.76 19.48
CA MET A 1 11.79 -34.37 18.17
C MET A 1 10.31 -34.71 18.20
N SER A 2 9.46 -33.72 18.50
CA SER A 2 8.02 -33.87 18.70
C SER A 2 7.29 -33.83 17.37
N GLU A 3 6.33 -34.74 17.26
CA GLU A 3 5.21 -34.85 16.31
C GLU A 3 4.96 -33.67 15.37
N ASN A 4 5.00 -33.96 14.06
CA ASN A 4 4.26 -33.31 12.94
C ASN A 4 3.63 -31.94 13.27
N GLN A 5 4.42 -30.91 13.46
CA GLN A 5 3.91 -29.57 13.32
C GLN A 5 3.62 -29.37 11.83
N LYS A 6 2.32 -29.37 11.43
CA LYS A 6 1.91 -29.11 10.04
C LYS A 6 2.60 -27.82 9.59
N GLU A 7 3.20 -27.82 8.41
CA GLU A 7 3.82 -26.64 7.79
C GLU A 7 2.84 -25.44 7.81
N VAL A 8 3.31 -24.29 8.26
CA VAL A 8 2.50 -23.07 8.22
C VAL A 8 2.35 -22.62 6.77
N ARG A 9 1.13 -22.60 6.27
CA ARG A 9 0.82 -22.18 4.90
C ARG A 9 -0.27 -21.12 4.94
N VAL A 10 0.00 -19.99 4.35
CA VAL A 10 -0.92 -18.85 4.28
C VAL A 10 -1.09 -18.40 2.84
N ARG A 11 -2.10 -17.58 2.60
CA ARG A 11 -2.33 -17.02 1.27
C ARG A 11 -2.75 -15.56 1.34
N PHE A 12 -2.30 -14.78 0.36
CA PHE A 12 -2.97 -13.58 -0.08
C PHE A 12 -3.78 -13.93 -1.34
N ALA A 13 -5.07 -13.65 -1.30
CA ALA A 13 -6.00 -14.11 -2.34
C ALA A 13 -6.83 -12.92 -2.88
N PRO A 14 -6.20 -11.99 -3.63
CA PRO A 14 -6.88 -10.82 -4.16
C PRO A 14 -7.75 -11.15 -5.37
N SER A 15 -8.89 -10.45 -5.49
CA SER A 15 -9.63 -10.38 -6.74
C SER A 15 -9.08 -9.25 -7.61
N PRO A 16 -8.72 -9.48 -8.89
CA PRO A 16 -8.17 -8.46 -9.77
C PRO A 16 -9.25 -7.52 -10.31
N THR A 17 -9.88 -6.78 -9.41
CA THR A 17 -10.98 -5.83 -9.69
C THR A 17 -10.57 -4.37 -9.54
N GLY A 18 -9.27 -4.12 -9.50
CA GLY A 18 -8.66 -2.79 -9.37
C GLY A 18 -7.40 -2.81 -8.52
N ARG A 19 -6.89 -1.65 -8.27
CA ARG A 19 -5.59 -1.36 -7.66
C ARG A 19 -5.46 -1.89 -6.21
N LEU A 20 -4.25 -2.26 -5.82
CA LEU A 20 -3.96 -2.73 -4.46
C LEU A 20 -4.00 -1.55 -3.47
N HIS A 21 -4.92 -1.63 -2.50
CA HIS A 21 -5.09 -0.64 -1.46
C HIS A 21 -4.43 -1.06 -0.14
N LEU A 22 -4.25 -0.11 0.78
CA LEU A 22 -3.61 -0.32 2.09
C LEU A 22 -4.13 -1.55 2.86
N GLY A 23 -5.44 -1.81 2.83
CA GLY A 23 -6.03 -2.97 3.51
C GLY A 23 -5.57 -4.30 2.90
N GLY A 24 -5.43 -4.36 1.57
CA GLY A 24 -4.85 -5.50 0.86
C GLY A 24 -3.37 -5.67 1.20
N GLY A 25 -2.61 -4.57 1.14
CA GLY A 25 -1.19 -4.55 1.51
C GLY A 25 -0.95 -5.04 2.94
N ARG A 26 -1.74 -4.58 3.93
CA ARG A 26 -1.66 -5.06 5.31
C ARG A 26 -1.96 -6.55 5.42
N THR A 27 -2.98 -7.02 4.74
CA THR A 27 -3.33 -8.44 4.76
C THR A 27 -2.20 -9.29 4.19
N ALA A 28 -1.62 -8.88 3.06
CA ALA A 28 -0.46 -9.56 2.47
C ALA A 28 0.76 -9.52 3.40
N LEU A 29 1.06 -8.35 3.98
CA LEU A 29 2.19 -8.18 4.89
C LEU A 29 2.09 -9.09 6.12
N TYR A 30 0.93 -9.17 6.78
CA TYR A 30 0.79 -10.02 7.97
C TYR A 30 0.89 -11.51 7.65
N ASN A 31 0.39 -11.95 6.48
CA ASN A 31 0.61 -13.31 5.99
C ASN A 31 2.11 -13.56 5.76
N TYR A 32 2.80 -12.62 5.11
CA TYR A 32 4.24 -12.71 4.83
C TYR A 32 5.07 -12.76 6.12
N LEU A 33 4.83 -11.84 7.06
CA LEU A 33 5.55 -11.78 8.35
C LEU A 33 5.35 -13.09 9.14
N LEU A 34 4.12 -13.63 9.18
CA LEU A 34 3.83 -14.87 9.86
C LEU A 34 4.65 -16.04 9.31
N VAL A 35 4.64 -16.25 8.00
CA VAL A 35 5.37 -17.38 7.42
C VAL A 35 6.87 -17.23 7.45
N LYS A 36 7.39 -16.00 7.28
CA LYS A 36 8.84 -15.77 7.38
C LYS A 36 9.35 -16.07 8.79
N LYS A 37 8.59 -15.70 9.82
CA LYS A 37 8.91 -16.03 11.21
C LYS A 37 8.77 -17.52 11.51
N MET A 38 7.73 -18.17 10.98
CA MET A 38 7.42 -19.59 11.28
C MET A 38 8.14 -20.59 10.36
N GLY A 39 8.82 -20.14 9.31
CA GLY A 39 9.45 -21.01 8.32
C GLY A 39 8.46 -21.74 7.41
N GLY A 40 7.33 -21.09 7.07
CA GLY A 40 6.24 -21.64 6.27
C GLY A 40 6.26 -21.24 4.79
N LYS A 41 5.09 -21.33 4.14
CA LYS A 41 4.87 -20.99 2.73
C LYS A 41 3.82 -19.90 2.56
N PHE A 42 4.15 -18.89 1.76
CA PHE A 42 3.24 -17.85 1.34
C PHE A 42 2.76 -18.07 -0.10
N ILE A 43 1.45 -18.12 -0.29
CA ILE A 43 0.80 -18.40 -1.57
C ILE A 43 0.13 -17.13 -2.08
N LEU A 44 0.40 -16.74 -3.33
CA LEU A 44 -0.40 -15.76 -4.06
C LEU A 44 -1.45 -16.52 -4.89
N ARG A 45 -2.74 -16.29 -4.63
CA ARG A 45 -3.85 -16.87 -5.39
C ARG A 45 -4.72 -15.77 -5.97
N ILE A 46 -4.91 -15.78 -7.28
CA ILE A 46 -5.77 -14.79 -7.96
C ILE A 46 -7.20 -15.31 -8.01
N GLU A 47 -8.12 -14.56 -7.39
CA GLU A 47 -9.55 -14.89 -7.33
C GLU A 47 -10.31 -14.13 -8.43
N ASP A 48 -10.20 -14.60 -9.66
CA ASP A 48 -10.69 -14.00 -10.89
C ASP A 48 -11.97 -14.66 -11.45
N THR A 49 -12.78 -15.29 -10.59
CA THR A 49 -14.05 -15.94 -11.03
C THR A 49 -15.11 -14.95 -11.48
N ASP A 50 -15.04 -13.68 -11.05
CA ASP A 50 -15.95 -12.62 -11.49
C ASP A 50 -15.40 -11.88 -12.71
N GLN A 51 -15.56 -12.49 -13.87
CA GLN A 51 -15.12 -11.97 -15.16
C GLN A 51 -15.76 -10.63 -15.56
N LYS A 52 -16.90 -10.25 -14.95
CA LYS A 52 -17.55 -8.97 -15.23
C LYS A 52 -16.83 -7.79 -14.59
N ARG A 53 -16.11 -8.03 -13.50
CA ARG A 53 -15.34 -7.01 -12.76
C ARG A 53 -13.83 -7.16 -12.95
N TYR A 54 -13.41 -8.09 -13.79
CA TYR A 54 -11.99 -8.29 -14.11
C TYR A 54 -11.41 -7.04 -14.79
N VAL A 55 -10.25 -6.62 -14.32
CA VAL A 55 -9.45 -5.53 -14.90
C VAL A 55 -8.12 -6.10 -15.32
N GLU A 56 -7.78 -6.01 -16.59
CA GLU A 56 -6.61 -6.67 -17.20
C GLU A 56 -5.29 -6.29 -16.53
N THR A 57 -5.13 -5.02 -16.14
CA THR A 57 -3.90 -4.51 -15.50
C THR A 57 -3.84 -4.80 -14.00
N ALA A 58 -4.97 -5.15 -13.37
CA ALA A 58 -5.04 -5.21 -11.90
C ALA A 58 -4.19 -6.33 -11.30
N GLU A 59 -4.00 -7.45 -11.99
CA GLU A 59 -3.12 -8.53 -11.51
C GLU A 59 -1.67 -8.06 -11.43
N GLN A 60 -1.18 -7.39 -12.49
CA GLN A 60 0.18 -6.86 -12.51
C GLN A 60 0.37 -5.74 -11.49
N GLU A 61 -0.60 -4.84 -11.34
CA GLU A 61 -0.56 -3.77 -10.32
C GLU A 61 -0.52 -4.34 -8.89
N ILE A 62 -1.21 -5.47 -8.63
CA ILE A 62 -1.14 -6.16 -7.35
C ILE A 62 0.26 -6.74 -7.13
N ILE A 63 0.83 -7.42 -8.12
CA ILE A 63 2.17 -8.00 -8.07
C ILE A 63 3.22 -6.92 -7.82
N ASP A 64 3.18 -5.83 -8.60
CA ASP A 64 4.11 -4.70 -8.48
C ASP A 64 4.01 -4.03 -7.11
N GLY A 65 2.79 -3.85 -6.61
CA GLY A 65 2.55 -3.29 -5.28
C GLY A 65 3.07 -4.18 -4.14
N LEU A 66 2.96 -5.51 -4.27
CA LEU A 66 3.52 -6.45 -3.30
C LEU A 66 5.05 -6.44 -3.33
N HIS A 67 5.66 -6.49 -4.52
CA HIS A 67 7.11 -6.41 -4.67
C HIS A 67 7.66 -5.08 -4.14
N TRP A 68 6.96 -3.98 -4.38
CA TRP A 68 7.34 -2.69 -3.83
C TRP A 68 7.35 -2.67 -2.30
N LEU A 69 6.42 -3.38 -1.63
CA LEU A 69 6.45 -3.54 -0.18
C LEU A 69 7.51 -4.54 0.32
N GLY A 70 8.36 -5.10 -0.55
CA GLY A 70 9.31 -6.14 -0.21
C GLY A 70 8.66 -7.50 0.09
N ILE A 71 7.43 -7.72 -0.38
CA ILE A 71 6.66 -8.96 -0.17
C ILE A 71 6.82 -9.86 -1.39
N ASP A 72 7.39 -11.04 -1.17
CA ASP A 72 7.52 -12.07 -2.18
C ASP A 72 6.86 -13.38 -1.69
N TRP A 73 6.35 -14.18 -2.62
CA TRP A 73 5.63 -15.42 -2.33
C TRP A 73 6.41 -16.65 -2.80
N ASP A 74 6.05 -17.81 -2.23
CA ASP A 74 6.70 -19.09 -2.56
C ASP A 74 6.00 -19.81 -3.71
N GLU A 75 4.67 -19.66 -3.80
CA GLU A 75 3.82 -20.31 -4.81
C GLU A 75 2.82 -19.28 -5.37
N GLY A 76 2.59 -19.30 -6.68
CA GLY A 76 1.68 -18.33 -7.29
C GLY A 76 1.53 -18.51 -8.80
N PRO A 77 0.77 -17.63 -9.47
CA PRO A 77 0.49 -17.73 -10.90
C PRO A 77 1.72 -17.60 -11.80
N ASP A 78 2.75 -16.94 -11.33
CA ASP A 78 4.04 -16.70 -12.00
C ASP A 78 5.11 -17.72 -11.60
N LYS A 79 5.13 -18.15 -10.35
CA LYS A 79 6.12 -19.09 -9.80
C LYS A 79 5.71 -20.55 -9.91
N GLY A 80 4.41 -20.82 -10.11
CA GLY A 80 3.88 -22.15 -10.05
C GLY A 80 3.90 -22.73 -8.63
N GLY A 81 3.93 -24.04 -8.52
CA GLY A 81 3.98 -24.80 -7.26
C GLY A 81 3.18 -26.10 -7.33
N PRO A 82 3.20 -26.92 -6.25
CA PRO A 82 2.65 -28.28 -6.27
C PRO A 82 1.11 -28.33 -6.28
N TYR A 83 0.43 -27.22 -5.98
CA TYR A 83 -1.03 -27.17 -5.83
C TYR A 83 -1.72 -26.30 -6.90
N GLY A 84 -0.99 -25.92 -7.94
CA GLY A 84 -1.52 -25.13 -9.06
C GLY A 84 -2.71 -25.78 -9.80
N PRO A 85 -3.33 -25.02 -10.70
CA PRO A 85 -3.07 -23.60 -11.01
C PRO A 85 -3.51 -22.64 -9.89
N TYR A 86 -2.89 -21.44 -9.84
CA TYR A 86 -3.14 -20.44 -8.79
C TYR A 86 -4.06 -19.29 -9.24
N ARG A 87 -4.67 -19.39 -10.43
CA ARG A 87 -5.80 -18.55 -10.86
C ARG A 87 -7.07 -19.37 -10.78
N GLN A 88 -8.09 -18.83 -10.13
CA GLN A 88 -9.37 -19.53 -9.95
C GLN A 88 -10.11 -19.78 -11.26
N SER A 89 -9.93 -18.90 -12.26
CA SER A 89 -10.46 -19.11 -13.62
C SER A 89 -9.98 -20.41 -14.28
N GLN A 90 -8.82 -20.92 -13.87
CA GLN A 90 -8.25 -22.15 -14.41
C GLN A 90 -8.67 -23.41 -13.63
N ARG A 91 -9.56 -23.28 -12.62
CA ARG A 91 -9.93 -24.34 -11.67
C ARG A 91 -11.41 -24.71 -11.72
N LYS A 92 -12.15 -24.25 -12.73
CA LYS A 92 -13.60 -24.42 -12.86
C LYS A 92 -14.05 -25.86 -12.67
N GLU A 93 -13.40 -26.84 -13.32
CA GLU A 93 -13.73 -28.25 -13.24
C GLU A 93 -13.52 -28.83 -11.83
N ILE A 94 -12.51 -28.33 -11.10
CA ILE A 94 -12.27 -28.72 -9.72
C ILE A 94 -13.48 -28.30 -8.86
N TYR A 95 -13.93 -27.07 -8.98
CA TYR A 95 -15.07 -26.58 -8.20
C TYR A 95 -16.37 -27.30 -8.55
N GLN A 96 -16.60 -27.58 -9.84
CA GLN A 96 -17.76 -28.33 -10.28
C GLN A 96 -17.81 -29.73 -9.66
N ARG A 97 -16.67 -30.45 -9.64
CA ARG A 97 -16.56 -31.77 -9.01
C ARG A 97 -16.94 -31.71 -7.52
N TYR A 98 -16.44 -30.72 -6.78
CA TYR A 98 -16.75 -30.59 -5.36
C TYR A 98 -18.20 -30.13 -5.12
N ALA A 99 -18.77 -29.31 -6.01
CA ALA A 99 -20.19 -28.98 -5.93
C ALA A 99 -21.09 -30.20 -6.15
N GLU A 100 -20.77 -31.05 -7.12
CA GLU A 100 -21.48 -32.32 -7.33
C GLU A 100 -21.33 -33.27 -6.14
N GLN A 101 -20.15 -33.33 -5.52
CA GLN A 101 -19.96 -34.11 -4.30
C GLN A 101 -20.90 -33.66 -3.19
N LEU A 102 -21.08 -32.35 -2.98
CA LEU A 102 -22.05 -31.83 -2.00
C LEU A 102 -23.49 -32.18 -2.36
N ILE A 103 -23.85 -32.21 -3.64
CA ILE A 103 -25.17 -32.67 -4.10
C ILE A 103 -25.38 -34.14 -3.74
N ASP A 104 -24.42 -35.00 -4.05
CA ASP A 104 -24.50 -36.46 -3.81
C ASP A 104 -24.54 -36.77 -2.30
N GLN A 105 -23.91 -35.94 -1.47
CA GLN A 105 -23.94 -36.06 -0.01
C GLN A 105 -25.25 -35.51 0.62
N GLY A 106 -26.02 -34.72 -0.15
CA GLY A 106 -27.23 -34.06 0.34
C GLY A 106 -26.99 -32.74 1.06
N ASP A 107 -25.75 -32.19 0.99
CA ASP A 107 -25.34 -30.90 1.58
C ASP A 107 -25.48 -29.73 0.62
N ALA A 108 -25.88 -29.98 -0.64
CA ALA A 108 -26.25 -28.97 -1.63
C ALA A 108 -27.46 -29.42 -2.45
N PHE A 109 -28.06 -28.50 -3.19
CA PHE A 109 -29.20 -28.79 -4.04
C PHE A 109 -29.25 -27.89 -5.27
N TYR A 110 -29.87 -28.38 -6.35
CA TYR A 110 -30.14 -27.61 -7.56
C TYR A 110 -31.34 -26.69 -7.35
N CYS A 111 -31.18 -25.42 -7.69
CA CYS A 111 -32.23 -24.42 -7.58
C CYS A 111 -32.58 -23.85 -8.96
N PHE A 112 -33.83 -23.98 -9.36
CA PHE A 112 -34.36 -23.57 -10.65
C PHE A 112 -35.12 -22.24 -10.60
N CYS A 113 -35.03 -21.49 -9.50
CA CYS A 113 -35.73 -20.21 -9.36
C CYS A 113 -35.14 -19.16 -10.30
N SER A 114 -36.02 -18.52 -11.07
CA SER A 114 -35.66 -17.40 -11.91
C SER A 114 -35.18 -16.16 -11.11
N THR A 115 -34.39 -15.32 -11.72
CA THR A 115 -33.96 -14.05 -11.14
C THR A 115 -35.17 -13.17 -10.75
N ASP A 116 -36.21 -13.14 -11.58
CA ASP A 116 -37.40 -12.33 -11.35
C ASP A 116 -38.15 -12.80 -10.11
N ARG A 117 -38.33 -14.14 -9.98
CA ARG A 117 -38.95 -14.72 -8.77
C ARG A 117 -38.18 -14.37 -7.49
N LEU A 118 -36.86 -14.52 -7.54
CA LEU A 118 -35.99 -14.22 -6.38
C LEU A 118 -36.01 -12.72 -6.02
N SER A 119 -36.09 -11.87 -7.03
CA SER A 119 -36.21 -10.42 -6.84
C SER A 119 -37.55 -10.03 -6.22
N GLU A 120 -38.64 -10.63 -6.69
CA GLU A 120 -39.96 -10.39 -6.13
C GLU A 120 -40.08 -10.92 -4.70
N MET A 121 -39.57 -12.11 -4.43
CA MET A 121 -39.50 -12.67 -3.08
C MET A 121 -38.80 -11.72 -2.11
N LYS A 122 -37.61 -11.25 -2.50
CA LYS A 122 -36.82 -10.29 -1.72
C LYS A 122 -37.58 -8.99 -1.47
N ARG A 123 -38.27 -8.45 -2.50
CA ARG A 123 -39.06 -7.23 -2.40
C ARG A 123 -40.20 -7.39 -1.38
N LEU A 124 -40.89 -8.53 -1.41
CA LEU A 124 -41.99 -8.83 -0.49
C LEU A 124 -41.50 -9.00 0.96
N GLN A 125 -40.34 -9.65 1.17
CA GLN A 125 -39.73 -9.79 2.49
C GLN A 125 -39.33 -8.42 3.05
N GLN A 126 -38.73 -7.55 2.24
CA GLN A 126 -38.37 -6.18 2.64
C GLN A 126 -39.61 -5.35 3.00
N GLN A 127 -40.73 -5.47 2.26
CA GLN A 127 -41.98 -4.80 2.60
C GLN A 127 -42.55 -5.25 3.96
N ARG A 128 -42.35 -6.53 4.31
CA ARG A 128 -42.72 -7.08 5.62
C ARG A 128 -41.70 -6.81 6.72
N LYS A 129 -40.61 -6.06 6.40
CA LYS A 129 -39.46 -5.80 7.30
C LYS A 129 -38.76 -7.09 7.78
N GLU A 130 -38.83 -8.14 6.98
CA GLU A 130 -38.11 -9.38 7.19
C GLU A 130 -36.73 -9.27 6.58
N PHE A 131 -35.76 -9.99 7.15
CA PHE A 131 -34.43 -10.09 6.54
C PHE A 131 -34.52 -10.94 5.27
N PRO A 132 -34.05 -10.44 4.09
CA PRO A 132 -34.17 -11.19 2.85
C PRO A 132 -33.38 -12.49 2.87
N HIS A 133 -34.00 -13.61 2.64
CA HIS A 133 -33.40 -14.94 2.57
C HIS A 133 -34.14 -15.80 1.54
N TYR A 134 -33.52 -16.88 1.09
CA TYR A 134 -34.13 -17.84 0.20
C TYR A 134 -35.20 -18.64 0.93
N ASP A 135 -36.36 -18.82 0.28
CA ASP A 135 -37.54 -19.46 0.89
C ASP A 135 -37.54 -21.00 0.83
N GLY A 136 -36.48 -21.59 0.28
CA GLY A 136 -36.34 -23.04 0.24
C GLY A 136 -37.14 -23.79 -0.83
N LEU A 137 -37.79 -23.11 -1.77
CA LEU A 137 -38.69 -23.73 -2.76
C LEU A 137 -38.12 -24.97 -3.46
N CYS A 138 -36.81 -24.93 -3.82
CA CYS A 138 -36.16 -26.06 -4.54
C CYS A 138 -35.41 -27.00 -3.60
N ARG A 139 -35.32 -26.69 -2.31
CA ARG A 139 -34.44 -27.34 -1.34
C ARG A 139 -34.63 -28.85 -1.23
N ASP A 140 -35.89 -29.30 -1.37
CA ASP A 140 -36.25 -30.69 -1.17
C ASP A 140 -36.66 -31.42 -2.46
N ILE A 141 -36.36 -30.84 -3.62
CA ILE A 141 -36.48 -31.52 -4.92
C ILE A 141 -35.54 -32.72 -4.95
N PRO A 142 -36.03 -33.93 -5.20
CA PRO A 142 -35.15 -35.11 -5.31
C PRO A 142 -34.07 -34.92 -6.39
N VAL A 143 -32.85 -35.35 -6.10
CA VAL A 143 -31.71 -35.17 -7.01
C VAL A 143 -31.97 -35.75 -8.39
N GLU A 144 -32.62 -36.92 -8.45
CA GLU A 144 -32.96 -37.59 -9.72
C GLU A 144 -33.98 -36.78 -10.55
N GLU A 145 -34.93 -36.09 -9.89
CA GLU A 145 -35.86 -35.21 -10.57
C GLU A 145 -35.12 -33.94 -11.07
N ALA A 146 -34.28 -33.35 -10.22
CA ALA A 146 -33.49 -32.20 -10.60
C ALA A 146 -32.58 -32.52 -11.81
N ARG A 147 -31.91 -33.67 -11.83
CA ARG A 147 -31.08 -34.11 -12.95
C ARG A 147 -31.89 -34.29 -14.25
N LYS A 148 -33.14 -34.79 -14.17
CA LYS A 148 -34.06 -34.88 -15.34
C LYS A 148 -34.39 -33.47 -15.89
N ARG A 149 -34.66 -32.49 -15.03
CA ARG A 149 -34.90 -31.10 -15.42
C ARG A 149 -33.68 -30.46 -16.08
N ILE A 150 -32.48 -30.73 -15.54
CA ILE A 150 -31.22 -30.29 -16.13
C ILE A 150 -31.00 -30.92 -17.51
N ALA A 151 -31.24 -32.21 -17.66
CA ALA A 151 -31.15 -32.91 -18.94
C ALA A 151 -32.16 -32.40 -19.98
N ALA A 152 -33.30 -31.87 -19.53
CA ALA A 152 -34.29 -31.18 -20.37
C ALA A 152 -33.90 -29.73 -20.72
N GLY A 153 -32.74 -29.25 -20.26
CA GLY A 153 -32.19 -27.91 -20.59
C GLY A 153 -32.66 -26.79 -19.64
N GLU A 154 -33.23 -27.11 -18.49
CA GLU A 154 -33.65 -26.09 -17.53
C GLU A 154 -32.40 -25.45 -16.84
N SER A 155 -32.39 -24.11 -16.80
CA SER A 155 -31.29 -23.38 -16.16
C SER A 155 -31.35 -23.52 -14.64
N TYR A 156 -30.22 -23.70 -14.01
CA TYR A 156 -30.14 -23.88 -12.56
C TYR A 156 -28.91 -23.19 -11.96
N VAL A 157 -28.94 -23.04 -10.64
CA VAL A 157 -27.78 -22.75 -9.80
C VAL A 157 -27.63 -23.84 -8.74
N ILE A 158 -26.46 -23.98 -8.13
CA ILE A 158 -26.28 -24.87 -6.98
C ILE A 158 -26.25 -24.00 -5.71
N ARG A 159 -27.05 -24.42 -4.72
CA ARG A 159 -27.05 -23.79 -3.39
C ARG A 159 -26.55 -24.76 -2.34
N PHE A 160 -25.79 -24.24 -1.37
CA PHE A 160 -25.43 -24.99 -0.18
C PHE A 160 -26.64 -25.15 0.74
N LYS A 161 -26.81 -26.34 1.29
CA LYS A 161 -27.97 -26.71 2.13
C LYS A 161 -27.64 -26.49 3.60
N THR A 162 -27.83 -25.25 4.10
CA THR A 162 -27.53 -24.90 5.49
C THR A 162 -28.48 -25.58 6.48
N PRO A 163 -28.06 -26.06 7.65
CA PRO A 163 -28.96 -26.50 8.71
C PRO A 163 -29.87 -25.36 9.15
N LYS A 164 -31.13 -25.65 9.49
CA LYS A 164 -32.09 -24.61 9.89
C LYS A 164 -32.34 -24.59 11.40
N GLU A 165 -31.96 -25.65 12.11
CA GLU A 165 -32.11 -25.75 13.57
C GLU A 165 -30.73 -25.66 14.24
N GLY A 166 -30.75 -25.26 15.52
CA GLY A 166 -29.55 -25.15 16.33
C GLY A 166 -28.67 -23.93 16.03
N THR A 167 -27.42 -24.02 16.40
CA THR A 167 -26.43 -22.94 16.27
C THR A 167 -25.16 -23.44 15.62
N THR A 168 -24.45 -22.55 14.93
CA THR A 168 -23.09 -22.77 14.43
C THR A 168 -22.13 -21.86 15.18
N THR A 169 -21.11 -22.44 15.80
CA THR A 169 -20.03 -21.72 16.51
C THR A 169 -18.71 -21.92 15.79
N VAL A 170 -18.00 -20.84 15.50
CA VAL A 170 -16.68 -20.85 14.86
C VAL A 170 -15.73 -20.03 15.72
N ARG A 171 -14.51 -20.51 15.91
CA ARG A 171 -13.49 -19.81 16.68
C ARG A 171 -12.63 -18.96 15.74
N ASP A 172 -12.60 -17.66 15.98
CA ASP A 172 -11.66 -16.72 15.40
C ASP A 172 -10.59 -16.34 16.40
N LEU A 173 -9.33 -16.27 15.97
CA LEU A 173 -8.21 -16.01 16.88
C LEU A 173 -8.33 -14.62 17.56
N LEU A 174 -8.80 -13.61 16.83
CA LEU A 174 -8.91 -12.22 17.34
C LEU A 174 -10.26 -11.90 17.95
N ARG A 175 -11.33 -12.62 17.55
CA ARG A 175 -12.71 -12.31 17.93
C ARG A 175 -13.27 -13.28 18.97
N GLY A 176 -12.54 -14.36 19.25
CA GLY A 176 -13.04 -15.45 20.10
C GLY A 176 -14.09 -16.29 19.39
N GLU A 177 -15.05 -16.81 20.13
CA GLU A 177 -16.13 -17.64 19.60
C GLU A 177 -17.24 -16.77 18.97
N ILE A 178 -17.56 -17.08 17.73
CA ILE A 178 -18.64 -16.43 16.96
C ILE A 178 -19.76 -17.46 16.80
N THR A 179 -20.88 -17.24 17.48
CA THR A 179 -22.03 -18.13 17.44
C THR A 179 -23.22 -17.46 16.75
N VAL A 180 -23.80 -18.15 15.79
CA VAL A 180 -25.02 -17.69 15.08
C VAL A 180 -26.10 -18.76 15.09
N GLU A 181 -27.37 -18.36 15.09
CA GLU A 181 -28.49 -19.27 14.89
C GLU A 181 -28.52 -19.75 13.44
N ASN A 182 -28.57 -21.04 13.20
CA ASN A 182 -28.52 -21.61 11.85
C ASN A 182 -29.63 -21.11 10.92
N LYS A 183 -30.82 -20.81 11.48
CA LYS A 183 -31.91 -20.21 10.71
C LYS A 183 -31.58 -18.86 10.07
N THR A 184 -30.55 -18.15 10.57
CA THR A 184 -30.10 -16.87 10.01
C THR A 184 -29.10 -17.02 8.87
N ILE A 185 -28.56 -18.25 8.66
CA ILE A 185 -27.66 -18.55 7.56
C ILE A 185 -28.51 -18.92 6.35
N ASP A 186 -28.39 -18.14 5.28
CA ASP A 186 -29.11 -18.41 4.03
C ASP A 186 -28.56 -19.65 3.30
N ASP A 187 -29.36 -20.24 2.42
CA ASP A 187 -28.89 -21.24 1.46
C ASP A 187 -28.19 -20.52 0.29
N TYR A 188 -26.92 -20.16 0.51
CA TYR A 188 -26.15 -19.36 -0.44
C TYR A 188 -25.94 -20.11 -1.76
N ILE A 189 -25.98 -19.40 -2.87
CA ILE A 189 -25.55 -19.92 -4.17
C ILE A 189 -24.03 -20.17 -4.08
N ILE A 190 -23.60 -21.38 -4.41
CA ILE A 190 -22.19 -21.77 -4.46
C ILE A 190 -21.69 -21.97 -5.89
N VAL A 191 -22.58 -22.26 -6.85
CA VAL A 191 -22.29 -22.29 -8.29
C VAL A 191 -23.37 -21.55 -9.06
N LYS A 192 -22.97 -20.63 -9.94
CA LYS A 192 -23.84 -19.86 -10.82
C LYS A 192 -24.37 -20.68 -11.99
N SER A 193 -25.39 -20.15 -12.68
CA SER A 193 -25.99 -20.81 -13.88
C SER A 193 -25.01 -20.96 -15.06
N ASP A 194 -23.95 -20.18 -15.11
CA ASP A 194 -22.86 -20.29 -16.09
C ASP A 194 -21.80 -21.35 -15.69
N GLY A 195 -22.04 -22.06 -14.57
CA GLY A 195 -21.17 -23.10 -14.04
C GLY A 195 -19.94 -22.57 -13.28
N TRP A 196 -19.81 -21.27 -13.05
CA TRP A 196 -18.73 -20.73 -12.21
C TRP A 196 -19.07 -20.84 -10.73
N ALA A 197 -18.10 -21.31 -9.97
CA ALA A 197 -18.20 -21.27 -8.51
C ALA A 197 -18.17 -19.83 -7.99
N LEU A 198 -18.94 -19.58 -6.95
CA LEU A 198 -18.83 -18.35 -6.18
C LEU A 198 -17.76 -18.50 -5.09
N TYR A 199 -17.33 -17.35 -4.57
CA TYR A 199 -16.26 -17.22 -3.58
C TYR A 199 -16.35 -18.26 -2.44
N HIS A 200 -17.55 -18.46 -1.88
CA HIS A 200 -17.70 -19.33 -0.71
C HIS A 200 -17.28 -20.77 -0.95
N LEU A 201 -17.56 -21.35 -2.12
CA LEU A 201 -17.10 -22.69 -2.47
C LEU A 201 -15.63 -22.64 -2.94
N ALA A 202 -15.34 -21.76 -3.89
CA ALA A 202 -14.00 -21.71 -4.51
C ALA A 202 -12.88 -21.52 -3.48
N ALA A 203 -13.06 -20.56 -2.54
CA ALA A 203 -12.07 -20.28 -1.51
C ALA A 203 -11.88 -21.47 -0.56
N MET A 204 -12.95 -22.16 -0.13
CA MET A 204 -12.83 -23.29 0.78
C MET A 204 -12.19 -24.52 0.12
N VAL A 205 -12.54 -24.78 -1.14
CA VAL A 205 -11.90 -25.85 -1.93
C VAL A 205 -10.41 -25.56 -2.12
N ASP A 206 -10.07 -24.33 -2.47
CA ASP A 206 -8.67 -23.95 -2.69
C ASP A 206 -7.86 -23.95 -1.41
N ASP A 207 -8.39 -23.39 -0.32
CA ASP A 207 -7.71 -23.39 0.98
C ASP A 207 -7.42 -24.83 1.44
N HIS A 208 -8.36 -25.76 1.23
CA HIS A 208 -8.13 -27.18 1.53
C HIS A 208 -7.08 -27.81 0.61
N LEU A 209 -7.21 -27.67 -0.71
CA LEU A 209 -6.32 -28.30 -1.68
C LEU A 209 -4.89 -27.73 -1.62
N MET A 210 -4.75 -26.44 -1.34
CA MET A 210 -3.47 -25.75 -1.16
C MET A 210 -2.89 -25.91 0.25
N LYS A 211 -3.59 -26.68 1.12
CA LYS A 211 -3.14 -26.97 2.51
C LYS A 211 -2.98 -25.72 3.36
N ILE A 212 -3.84 -24.73 3.20
CA ILE A 212 -3.79 -23.50 3.98
C ILE A 212 -4.08 -23.80 5.46
N SER A 213 -3.15 -23.41 6.33
CA SER A 213 -3.23 -23.62 7.79
C SER A 213 -3.79 -22.41 8.54
N HIS A 214 -3.57 -21.20 8.02
CA HIS A 214 -4.03 -19.95 8.61
C HIS A 214 -4.65 -19.06 7.55
N VAL A 215 -5.82 -18.52 7.85
CA VAL A 215 -6.56 -17.60 6.97
C VAL A 215 -6.60 -16.24 7.61
N ILE A 216 -5.69 -15.36 7.19
CA ILE A 216 -5.68 -13.95 7.57
C ILE A 216 -6.40 -13.16 6.47
N ARG A 217 -7.50 -12.44 6.83
CA ARG A 217 -8.30 -11.64 5.89
C ARG A 217 -9.08 -10.53 6.62
N GLY A 218 -9.75 -9.67 5.88
CA GLY A 218 -10.53 -8.58 6.45
C GLY A 218 -11.80 -9.04 7.18
N SER A 219 -12.22 -8.27 8.18
CA SER A 219 -13.40 -8.56 9.01
C SER A 219 -14.73 -8.47 8.26
N GLU A 220 -14.77 -7.99 7.04
CA GLU A 220 -15.95 -8.02 6.16
C GLU A 220 -16.41 -9.44 5.85
N TRP A 221 -15.59 -10.45 6.07
CA TRP A 221 -15.91 -11.86 5.86
C TRP A 221 -16.47 -12.55 7.10
N ILE A 222 -16.50 -11.90 8.26
CA ILE A 222 -17.06 -12.46 9.49
C ILE A 222 -18.53 -12.91 9.33
N PRO A 223 -19.42 -12.14 8.67
CA PRO A 223 -20.81 -12.55 8.50
C PRO A 223 -20.99 -13.87 7.73
N THR A 224 -20.03 -14.24 6.89
CA THR A 224 -20.07 -15.49 6.09
C THR A 224 -19.15 -16.59 6.64
N LEU A 225 -18.44 -16.32 7.74
CA LEU A 225 -17.57 -17.31 8.37
C LEU A 225 -18.33 -18.59 8.81
N PRO A 226 -19.55 -18.52 9.37
CA PRO A 226 -20.32 -19.71 9.70
C PRO A 226 -20.66 -20.58 8.47
N LEU A 227 -20.92 -19.98 7.31
CA LEU A 227 -21.10 -20.69 6.06
C LEU A 227 -19.82 -21.42 5.64
N HIS A 228 -18.66 -20.79 5.73
CA HIS A 228 -17.37 -21.41 5.40
C HIS A 228 -17.08 -22.61 6.32
N HIS A 229 -17.33 -22.47 7.62
CA HIS A 229 -17.27 -23.57 8.58
C HIS A 229 -18.17 -24.74 8.16
N LEU A 230 -19.42 -24.47 7.82
CA LEU A 230 -20.39 -25.50 7.41
C LEU A 230 -19.96 -26.20 6.10
N ILE A 231 -19.38 -25.49 5.14
CA ILE A 231 -18.84 -26.09 3.89
C ILE A 231 -17.68 -27.02 4.21
N LEU A 232 -16.72 -26.59 5.04
CA LEU A 232 -15.59 -27.45 5.44
C LEU A 232 -16.07 -28.68 6.20
N LYS A 233 -17.02 -28.51 7.09
CA LYS A 233 -17.65 -29.60 7.86
C LYS A 233 -18.38 -30.62 6.97
N ALA A 234 -19.11 -30.16 5.96
CA ALA A 234 -19.81 -31.01 5.00
C ALA A 234 -18.82 -31.92 4.22
N PHE A 235 -17.65 -31.41 3.91
CA PHE A 235 -16.56 -32.20 3.30
C PHE A 235 -15.76 -33.04 4.30
N GLY A 236 -15.94 -32.87 5.61
CA GLY A 236 -15.12 -33.51 6.63
C GLY A 236 -13.68 -33.01 6.65
N TRP A 237 -13.43 -31.75 6.24
CA TRP A 237 -12.10 -31.16 6.17
C TRP A 237 -11.74 -30.45 7.47
N ASP A 238 -10.44 -30.46 7.81
CA ASP A 238 -9.90 -29.65 8.91
C ASP A 238 -10.06 -28.17 8.62
N GLU A 239 -10.36 -27.40 9.65
CA GLU A 239 -10.43 -25.94 9.55
C GLU A 239 -9.05 -25.30 9.69
N PRO A 240 -8.78 -24.21 8.95
CA PRO A 240 -7.63 -23.37 9.22
C PRO A 240 -7.85 -22.54 10.50
N VAL A 241 -6.77 -21.98 11.03
CA VAL A 241 -6.87 -20.91 12.04
C VAL A 241 -7.42 -19.66 11.38
N TRP A 242 -8.60 -19.21 11.82
CA TRP A 242 -9.26 -18.02 11.31
C TRP A 242 -8.76 -16.76 12.01
N ILE A 243 -8.40 -15.73 11.24
CA ILE A 243 -7.89 -14.45 11.76
C ILE A 243 -8.51 -13.31 10.95
N HIS A 244 -9.50 -12.62 11.53
CA HIS A 244 -10.21 -11.53 10.85
C HIS A 244 -9.72 -10.16 11.34
N LEU A 245 -8.90 -9.52 10.51
CA LEU A 245 -8.33 -8.20 10.74
C LEU A 245 -9.40 -7.11 10.75
N SER A 246 -9.23 -6.11 11.61
CA SER A 246 -10.12 -4.94 11.65
C SER A 246 -10.04 -4.12 10.37
N VAL A 247 -11.10 -3.36 10.08
CA VAL A 247 -11.13 -2.40 8.97
C VAL A 247 -10.31 -1.14 9.29
N PHE A 248 -9.89 -0.42 8.25
CA PHE A 248 -9.36 0.92 8.41
C PHE A 248 -10.49 1.94 8.46
N LEU A 249 -10.38 2.86 9.43
CA LEU A 249 -11.23 4.03 9.53
C LEU A 249 -10.61 5.22 8.78
N LYS A 250 -11.44 6.16 8.40
CA LYS A 250 -11.01 7.45 7.85
C LYS A 250 -10.05 8.17 8.83
N PRO A 251 -9.25 9.12 8.36
CA PRO A 251 -8.39 9.93 9.24
C PRO A 251 -9.15 10.60 10.39
N SER A 252 -10.42 10.91 10.19
CA SER A 252 -11.30 11.45 11.24
C SER A 252 -11.65 10.46 12.36
N GLY A 253 -11.26 9.19 12.24
CA GLY A 253 -11.64 8.11 13.16
C GLY A 253 -13.11 7.65 13.02
N LYS A 254 -13.88 8.22 12.10
CA LYS A 254 -15.32 7.93 11.93
C LYS A 254 -15.63 7.36 10.56
N GLY A 255 -16.21 6.15 10.55
CA GLY A 255 -16.60 5.45 9.32
C GLY A 255 -15.45 4.73 8.63
N LYS A 256 -15.81 3.66 7.89
CA LYS A 256 -14.85 2.85 7.13
C LYS A 256 -14.26 3.67 5.99
N MET A 257 -12.95 3.56 5.79
CA MET A 257 -12.28 4.11 4.61
C MET A 257 -12.78 3.42 3.34
N SER A 258 -13.05 4.18 2.29
CA SER A 258 -13.55 3.66 1.02
C SER A 258 -12.75 4.17 -0.17
N LYS A 259 -12.74 3.39 -1.27
CA LYS A 259 -12.06 3.76 -2.53
C LYS A 259 -12.57 5.08 -3.13
N ARG A 260 -13.82 5.49 -2.83
CA ARG A 260 -14.41 6.72 -3.39
C ARG A 260 -13.77 8.00 -2.83
N GLU A 261 -13.18 7.92 -1.64
CA GLU A 261 -12.57 9.07 -0.96
C GLU A 261 -11.11 9.29 -1.37
N SER A 262 -10.53 8.37 -2.14
CA SER A 262 -9.14 8.48 -2.61
C SER A 262 -8.88 9.71 -3.47
N ALA A 263 -9.85 10.14 -4.29
CA ALA A 263 -9.70 11.30 -5.15
C ALA A 263 -9.54 12.62 -4.37
N ASP A 264 -10.14 12.71 -3.18
CA ASP A 264 -9.97 13.90 -2.33
C ASP A 264 -8.64 13.85 -1.56
N LEU A 265 -8.21 12.67 -1.13
CA LEU A 265 -6.92 12.49 -0.47
C LEU A 265 -5.72 12.86 -1.37
N ILE A 266 -5.79 12.55 -2.67
CA ILE A 266 -4.71 12.88 -3.63
C ILE A 266 -4.50 14.40 -3.71
N LYS A 267 -5.55 15.22 -3.59
CA LYS A 267 -5.42 16.69 -3.56
C LYS A 267 -4.61 17.17 -2.37
N ASP A 268 -4.66 16.44 -1.27
CA ASP A 268 -3.93 16.71 -0.04
C ASP A 268 -2.56 16.00 0.01
N GLY A 269 -2.14 15.36 -1.09
CA GLY A 269 -0.86 14.62 -1.19
C GLY A 269 -0.88 13.22 -0.59
N TYR A 270 -2.07 12.60 -0.41
CA TYR A 270 -2.20 11.28 0.19
C TYR A 270 -2.97 10.31 -0.69
N SER A 271 -2.77 9.02 -0.50
CA SER A 271 -3.55 7.97 -1.15
C SER A 271 -3.73 6.73 -0.26
N ILE A 272 -4.76 5.96 -0.59
CA ILE A 272 -4.96 4.62 -0.01
C ILE A 272 -4.47 3.50 -0.95
N PHE A 273 -3.98 3.83 -2.13
CA PHE A 273 -3.42 2.88 -3.09
C PHE A 273 -1.89 2.91 -3.01
N LEU A 274 -1.28 1.72 -3.01
CA LEU A 274 0.17 1.59 -2.83
C LEU A 274 0.98 2.21 -3.96
N THR A 275 0.52 2.06 -5.20
CA THR A 275 1.17 2.66 -6.37
C THR A 275 1.22 4.18 -6.29
N ASP A 276 0.13 4.82 -5.81
CA ASP A 276 0.13 6.27 -5.64
C ASP A 276 1.09 6.73 -4.56
N LEU A 277 1.23 5.98 -3.45
CA LEU A 277 2.17 6.34 -2.39
C LEU A 277 3.60 6.33 -2.91
N LYS A 278 3.95 5.37 -3.76
CA LYS A 278 5.25 5.35 -4.45
C LYS A 278 5.45 6.62 -5.28
N ASP A 279 4.46 6.98 -6.11
CA ASP A 279 4.53 8.15 -6.99
C ASP A 279 4.57 9.47 -6.20
N LEU A 280 3.97 9.50 -5.00
CA LEU A 280 4.00 10.63 -4.06
C LEU A 280 5.32 10.74 -3.26
N GLY A 281 6.31 9.91 -3.54
CA GLY A 281 7.63 10.03 -2.93
C GLY A 281 7.82 9.29 -1.61
N TYR A 282 6.89 8.39 -1.24
CA TYR A 282 7.09 7.53 -0.08
C TYR A 282 8.03 6.37 -0.40
N VAL A 283 8.92 6.03 0.55
CA VAL A 283 9.77 4.84 0.45
C VAL A 283 9.04 3.61 0.97
N ASP A 284 9.31 2.48 0.37
CA ASP A 284 8.65 1.20 0.68
C ASP A 284 8.86 0.76 2.13
N GLU A 285 10.05 1.01 2.70
CA GLU A 285 10.35 0.70 4.11
C GLU A 285 9.43 1.47 5.05
N ALA A 286 9.17 2.74 4.78
CA ALA A 286 8.29 3.58 5.59
C ALA A 286 6.84 3.11 5.51
N VAL A 287 6.35 2.85 4.30
CA VAL A 287 4.97 2.39 4.08
C VAL A 287 4.76 1.01 4.69
N THR A 288 5.72 0.08 4.53
CA THR A 288 5.67 -1.26 5.11
C THR A 288 5.65 -1.19 6.64
N ASN A 289 6.53 -0.40 7.26
CA ASN A 289 6.56 -0.20 8.70
C ASN A 289 5.25 0.42 9.21
N TRP A 290 4.75 1.46 8.53
CA TRP A 290 3.51 2.12 8.91
C TRP A 290 2.29 1.20 8.80
N ILE A 291 2.17 0.43 7.70
CA ILE A 291 1.09 -0.54 7.51
C ILE A 291 1.15 -1.64 8.59
N ALA A 292 2.35 -2.10 8.97
CA ALA A 292 2.52 -3.11 10.00
C ALA A 292 1.92 -2.67 11.34
N LEU A 293 2.08 -1.41 11.70
CA LEU A 293 1.56 -0.87 12.97
C LEU A 293 0.06 -0.54 12.94
N MET A 294 -0.59 -0.64 11.79
CA MET A 294 -2.04 -0.41 11.69
C MET A 294 -2.85 -1.66 12.07
N GLY A 295 -2.85 -2.02 13.33
CA GLY A 295 -3.57 -3.17 13.89
C GLY A 295 -2.67 -4.23 14.50
N TRP A 296 -1.39 -3.93 14.66
CA TRP A 296 -0.40 -4.69 15.41
C TRP A 296 0.52 -3.72 16.15
N SER A 297 1.05 -4.12 17.31
CA SER A 297 2.08 -3.37 18.05
C SER A 297 3.05 -4.35 18.69
N TYR A 298 4.32 -4.02 18.71
CA TYR A 298 5.33 -4.81 19.41
C TYR A 298 5.29 -4.51 20.90
N ASP A 299 5.39 -3.22 21.24
CA ASP A 299 5.27 -2.67 22.58
C ASP A 299 4.67 -1.24 22.50
N ASP A 300 4.71 -0.50 23.63
CA ASP A 300 4.15 0.87 23.71
C ASP A 300 5.13 1.96 23.22
N ARG A 301 6.32 1.62 22.75
CA ARG A 301 7.41 2.57 22.48
C ARG A 301 8.07 2.40 21.11
N THR A 302 8.25 1.16 20.67
CA THR A 302 9.00 0.85 19.45
C THR A 302 8.08 0.96 18.24
N GLU A 303 8.39 1.92 17.38
CA GLU A 303 7.58 2.20 16.18
C GLU A 303 8.36 2.10 14.86
N ILE A 304 9.70 2.19 14.90
CA ILE A 304 10.53 2.14 13.69
C ILE A 304 11.13 0.75 13.53
N PHE A 305 10.79 0.11 12.43
CA PHE A 305 11.22 -1.24 12.09
C PHE A 305 11.62 -1.32 10.62
N ASN A 306 12.70 -2.01 10.32
CA ASN A 306 12.92 -2.55 8.99
C ASN A 306 12.22 -3.91 8.82
N MET A 307 12.22 -4.46 7.60
CA MET A 307 11.53 -5.73 7.31
C MET A 307 12.04 -6.90 8.17
N SER A 308 13.34 -7.03 8.40
CA SER A 308 13.91 -8.09 9.25
C SER A 308 13.42 -7.99 10.69
N GLN A 309 13.44 -6.78 11.24
CA GLN A 309 12.93 -6.52 12.59
C GLN A 309 11.44 -6.78 12.70
N LEU A 310 10.64 -6.45 11.66
CA LEU A 310 9.22 -6.78 11.63
C LEU A 310 8.99 -8.30 11.63
N ILE A 311 9.75 -9.07 10.85
CA ILE A 311 9.68 -10.53 10.84
C ILE A 311 9.97 -11.11 12.22
N ASP A 312 11.04 -10.63 12.86
CA ASP A 312 11.46 -11.12 14.18
C ASP A 312 10.46 -10.74 15.29
N ALA A 313 9.90 -9.54 15.23
CA ALA A 313 8.99 -9.01 16.24
C ALA A 313 7.54 -9.52 16.09
N PHE A 314 7.08 -9.77 14.85
CA PHE A 314 5.67 -10.06 14.57
C PHE A 314 5.15 -11.26 15.35
N SER A 315 3.95 -11.12 15.92
CA SER A 315 3.23 -12.21 16.56
C SER A 315 1.71 -12.00 16.43
N LEU A 316 0.96 -13.09 16.40
CA LEU A 316 -0.50 -13.08 16.28
C LEU A 316 -1.15 -12.58 17.58
N GLU A 317 -0.50 -12.78 18.73
CA GLU A 317 -0.98 -12.37 20.05
C GLU A 317 -1.05 -10.85 20.20
N HIS A 318 -0.20 -10.14 19.47
CA HIS A 318 -0.14 -8.67 19.48
C HIS A 318 -1.03 -8.00 18.41
N LEU A 319 -1.85 -8.78 17.70
CA LEU A 319 -2.83 -8.24 16.79
C LEU A 319 -3.98 -7.56 17.56
N ASN A 320 -4.36 -6.36 17.13
CA ASN A 320 -5.44 -5.59 17.74
C ASN A 320 -6.77 -5.81 16.98
N PRO A 321 -7.83 -6.30 17.64
CA PRO A 321 -9.13 -6.45 17.01
C PRO A 321 -9.85 -5.13 16.73
N SER A 322 -9.43 -4.01 17.32
CA SER A 322 -10.07 -2.70 17.15
C SER A 322 -9.76 -2.09 15.77
N PRO A 323 -10.70 -1.38 15.15
CA PRO A 323 -10.45 -0.63 13.93
C PRO A 323 -9.37 0.44 14.14
N ALA A 324 -8.46 0.59 13.17
CA ALA A 324 -7.39 1.59 13.20
C ALA A 324 -7.74 2.76 12.28
N ALA A 325 -7.62 3.99 12.78
CA ALA A 325 -7.72 5.19 11.94
C ALA A 325 -6.43 5.39 11.15
N ILE A 326 -6.56 5.74 9.88
CA ILE A 326 -5.43 6.07 9.02
C ILE A 326 -4.84 7.41 9.49
N ASN A 327 -3.55 7.44 9.77
CA ASN A 327 -2.82 8.64 10.19
C ASN A 327 -1.68 8.94 9.21
N PHE A 328 -1.95 9.80 8.23
CA PHE A 328 -0.98 10.18 7.22
C PHE A 328 0.18 11.03 7.77
N THR A 329 -0.07 11.89 8.78
CA THR A 329 1.02 12.63 9.45
C THR A 329 2.06 11.69 10.06
N LYS A 330 1.60 10.54 10.57
CA LYS A 330 2.52 9.50 11.05
C LYS A 330 3.29 8.84 9.91
N LEU A 331 2.66 8.67 8.75
CA LEU A 331 3.32 8.17 7.54
C LEU A 331 4.42 9.15 7.08
N ASP A 332 4.12 10.46 7.03
CA ASP A 332 5.10 11.49 6.66
C ASP A 332 6.32 11.46 7.60
N TYR A 333 6.06 11.36 8.91
CA TYR A 333 7.14 11.22 9.89
C TYR A 333 7.98 9.95 9.66
N PHE A 334 7.33 8.80 9.42
CA PHE A 334 8.04 7.56 9.13
C PHE A 334 8.86 7.65 7.86
N ASN A 335 8.30 8.29 6.82
CA ASN A 335 8.99 8.46 5.55
C ASN A 335 10.29 9.23 5.73
N GLY A 336 10.24 10.38 6.40
CA GLY A 336 11.45 11.16 6.70
C GLY A 336 12.46 10.38 7.56
N VAL A 337 12.00 9.56 8.52
CA VAL A 337 12.92 8.72 9.33
C VAL A 337 13.59 7.67 8.45
N HIS A 338 12.83 6.94 7.64
CA HIS A 338 13.38 5.89 6.77
C HIS A 338 14.29 6.45 5.68
N ILE A 339 13.96 7.61 5.07
CA ILE A 339 14.85 8.29 4.12
C ILE A 339 16.23 8.57 4.75
N ARG A 340 16.27 9.05 6.00
CA ARG A 340 17.52 9.30 6.71
C ARG A 340 18.31 8.04 7.05
N MET A 341 17.70 6.88 7.01
CA MET A 341 18.34 5.58 7.25
C MET A 341 18.87 4.93 5.96
N LEU A 342 18.52 5.44 4.79
CA LEU A 342 18.97 4.90 3.51
C LEU A 342 20.45 5.24 3.29
N GLU A 343 21.18 4.31 2.68
CA GLU A 343 22.53 4.56 2.19
C GLU A 343 22.51 5.61 1.07
N ILE A 344 23.54 6.45 1.01
CA ILE A 344 23.63 7.57 0.07
C ILE A 344 23.44 7.12 -1.38
N ASP A 345 24.10 6.03 -1.78
CA ASP A 345 24.02 5.50 -3.14
C ASP A 345 22.63 5.00 -3.50
N ASP A 346 21.91 4.39 -2.56
CA ASP A 346 20.55 3.93 -2.73
C ASP A 346 19.59 5.13 -2.83
N LEU A 347 19.68 6.07 -1.91
CA LEU A 347 18.85 7.28 -1.95
C LEU A 347 19.06 8.08 -3.24
N ALA A 348 20.32 8.22 -3.70
CA ALA A 348 20.64 8.90 -4.95
C ALA A 348 19.95 8.24 -6.17
N GLN A 349 19.89 6.92 -6.22
CA GLN A 349 19.17 6.19 -7.26
C GLN A 349 17.66 6.39 -7.18
N ARG A 350 17.11 6.38 -5.96
CA ARG A 350 15.65 6.52 -5.74
C ARG A 350 15.14 7.91 -6.04
N ILE A 351 15.93 8.98 -5.83
CA ILE A 351 15.52 10.36 -6.15
C ILE A 351 15.66 10.70 -7.63
N GLN A 352 16.53 10.00 -8.38
CA GLN A 352 16.81 10.31 -9.80
C GLN A 352 15.54 10.41 -10.66
N PRO A 353 14.58 9.45 -10.61
CA PRO A 353 13.36 9.53 -11.41
C PRO A 353 12.51 10.77 -11.15
N TYR A 354 12.54 11.32 -9.94
CA TYR A 354 11.80 12.53 -9.60
C TYR A 354 12.45 13.78 -10.22
N PHE A 355 13.78 13.83 -10.30
CA PHE A 355 14.48 14.89 -11.05
C PHE A 355 14.15 14.82 -12.55
N GLU A 356 14.14 13.61 -13.13
CA GLU A 356 13.79 13.39 -14.54
C GLU A 356 12.34 13.80 -14.84
N ALA A 357 11.41 13.48 -13.91
CA ALA A 357 10.00 13.87 -14.03
C ALA A 357 9.81 15.40 -14.00
N ASP A 358 10.63 16.11 -13.23
CA ASP A 358 10.64 17.59 -13.19
C ASP A 358 11.45 18.22 -14.35
N GLY A 359 11.96 17.41 -15.29
CA GLY A 359 12.63 17.85 -16.52
C GLY A 359 14.13 18.08 -16.40
N TYR A 360 14.76 17.66 -15.29
CA TYR A 360 16.20 17.76 -15.12
C TYR A 360 16.92 16.56 -15.75
N THR A 361 18.09 16.80 -16.35
CA THR A 361 19.03 15.73 -16.74
C THR A 361 19.97 15.50 -15.55
N ALA A 362 19.57 14.63 -14.64
CA ALA A 362 20.28 14.39 -13.39
C ALA A 362 21.16 13.14 -13.51
N ASP A 363 22.48 13.34 -13.61
CA ASP A 363 23.44 12.24 -13.56
C ASP A 363 23.64 11.73 -12.14
N LEU A 364 23.86 10.42 -12.01
CA LEU A 364 23.95 9.75 -10.72
C LEU A 364 25.16 10.22 -9.89
N ASP A 365 26.28 10.56 -10.54
CA ASP A 365 27.50 10.99 -9.84
C ASP A 365 27.28 12.36 -9.16
N THR A 366 26.55 13.27 -9.81
CA THR A 366 26.14 14.55 -9.22
C THR A 366 25.11 14.31 -8.11
N LEU A 367 24.13 13.43 -8.32
CA LEU A 367 23.15 13.10 -7.28
C LEU A 367 23.80 12.52 -6.02
N LYS A 368 24.80 11.65 -6.14
CA LYS A 368 25.56 11.12 -4.99
C LYS A 368 26.28 12.20 -4.19
N LYS A 369 26.72 13.29 -4.83
CA LYS A 369 27.30 14.44 -4.14
C LYS A 369 26.25 15.32 -3.44
N ILE A 370 25.07 15.43 -4.06
CA ILE A 370 23.94 16.24 -3.54
C ILE A 370 23.24 15.52 -2.38
N THR A 371 23.06 14.21 -2.46
CA THR A 371 22.29 13.42 -1.52
C THR A 371 22.67 13.67 -0.05
N PRO A 372 23.96 13.68 0.37
CA PRO A 372 24.32 13.91 1.76
C PRO A 372 23.85 15.26 2.32
N ILE A 373 23.76 16.29 1.48
CA ILE A 373 23.38 17.64 1.91
C ILE A 373 21.87 17.90 1.86
N ILE A 374 21.08 16.96 1.29
CA ILE A 374 19.60 17.06 1.23
C ILE A 374 18.89 16.01 2.05
N GLN A 375 19.51 14.85 2.34
CA GLN A 375 18.88 13.70 2.99
C GLN A 375 18.17 14.06 4.31
N GLU A 376 18.76 14.92 5.14
CA GLU A 376 18.16 15.38 6.39
C GLU A 376 17.04 16.41 6.20
N ARG A 377 16.84 16.89 4.96
CA ARG A 377 15.95 18.03 4.63
C ARG A 377 14.71 17.63 3.87
N ILE A 378 14.65 16.42 3.35
CA ILE A 378 13.52 15.89 2.61
C ILE A 378 12.72 14.92 3.49
N ALA A 379 11.40 15.02 3.43
CA ALA A 379 10.48 14.07 4.03
C ALA A 379 9.83 13.14 3.00
N GLY A 380 9.94 13.48 1.71
CA GLY A 380 9.53 12.66 0.56
C GLY A 380 10.57 12.74 -0.57
N LEU A 381 10.66 11.69 -1.38
CA LEU A 381 11.59 11.65 -2.53
C LEU A 381 11.24 12.73 -3.58
N ASP A 382 9.96 13.08 -3.70
CA ASP A 382 9.43 14.13 -4.59
C ASP A 382 9.87 15.56 -4.19
N GLU A 383 10.38 15.71 -2.97
CA GLU A 383 10.89 17.00 -2.48
C GLU A 383 12.32 17.29 -2.96
N ALA A 384 13.07 16.24 -3.34
CA ALA A 384 14.47 16.38 -3.72
C ALA A 384 14.68 17.34 -4.91
N PRO A 385 13.95 17.26 -6.04
CA PRO A 385 14.12 18.22 -7.13
C PRO A 385 13.72 19.65 -6.73
N LYS A 386 12.73 19.84 -5.86
CA LYS A 386 12.32 21.15 -5.38
C LYS A 386 13.40 21.86 -4.58
N ILE A 387 14.17 21.09 -3.80
CA ILE A 387 15.26 21.59 -2.95
C ILE A 387 16.58 21.71 -3.71
N ALA A 388 16.83 20.81 -4.68
CA ALA A 388 18.14 20.62 -5.29
C ALA A 388 18.14 20.72 -6.84
N GLY A 389 17.05 21.09 -7.49
CA GLY A 389 16.97 21.23 -8.96
C GLY A 389 18.00 22.22 -9.52
N PHE A 390 18.30 23.28 -8.78
CA PHE A 390 19.24 24.30 -9.17
C PHE A 390 20.67 23.80 -9.44
N PHE A 391 21.04 22.59 -8.97
CA PHE A 391 22.34 22.00 -9.28
C PHE A 391 22.46 21.60 -10.77
N PHE A 392 21.36 21.37 -11.44
CA PHE A 392 21.31 20.94 -12.84
C PHE A 392 20.99 22.09 -13.80
N GLU A 393 20.84 23.32 -13.29
CA GLU A 393 20.60 24.51 -14.08
C GLU A 393 21.92 25.26 -14.35
N LYS A 394 22.09 25.81 -15.55
CA LYS A 394 23.22 26.72 -15.81
C LYS A 394 22.95 28.10 -15.17
N GLU A 395 21.75 28.58 -15.32
CA GLU A 395 21.30 29.88 -14.80
C GLU A 395 20.12 29.66 -13.87
N VAL A 396 20.11 30.37 -12.76
CA VAL A 396 18.97 30.46 -11.86
C VAL A 396 18.28 31.81 -12.06
N HIS A 397 16.97 31.84 -11.84
CA HIS A 397 16.15 33.04 -12.03
C HIS A 397 15.53 33.53 -10.71
N PRO A 398 16.36 34.09 -9.80
CA PRO A 398 15.87 34.59 -8.52
C PRO A 398 14.90 35.74 -8.72
N LYS A 399 13.91 35.86 -7.82
CA LYS A 399 13.08 37.06 -7.78
C LYS A 399 13.86 38.18 -7.13
N LEU A 400 13.71 39.43 -7.65
CA LEU A 400 14.37 40.58 -7.10
C LEU A 400 14.00 40.79 -5.60
N GLU A 401 12.76 40.57 -5.23
CA GLU A 401 12.29 40.67 -3.84
C GLU A 401 12.97 39.67 -2.89
N ASP A 402 13.51 38.58 -3.42
CA ASP A 402 14.22 37.54 -2.66
C ASP A 402 15.71 37.88 -2.52
N LEU A 403 16.28 38.58 -3.51
CA LEU A 403 17.66 39.10 -3.47
C LEU A 403 17.81 40.25 -2.49
N VAL A 404 16.80 41.13 -2.39
CA VAL A 404 16.83 42.25 -1.46
C VAL A 404 16.55 41.75 -0.04
N GLN A 405 17.57 41.77 0.80
CA GLN A 405 17.48 41.26 2.15
C GLN A 405 16.82 42.27 3.12
N LYS A 406 16.16 41.75 4.15
CA LYS A 406 15.45 42.57 5.14
C LYS A 406 16.34 43.62 5.77
N GLY A 407 15.97 44.89 5.64
CA GLY A 407 16.68 46.02 6.20
C GLY A 407 17.81 46.56 5.32
N LEU A 408 17.90 46.11 4.07
CA LEU A 408 18.81 46.61 3.04
C LEU A 408 17.99 47.08 1.84
N ASP A 409 18.57 47.97 1.04
CA ASP A 409 18.07 48.31 -0.30
C ASP A 409 18.79 47.51 -1.42
N ALA A 410 18.35 47.69 -2.65
CA ALA A 410 18.92 46.99 -3.79
C ALA A 410 20.39 47.37 -4.04
N ALA A 411 20.77 48.65 -3.80
CA ALA A 411 22.13 49.10 -3.99
C ALA A 411 23.10 48.48 -2.97
N GLN A 412 22.68 48.39 -1.72
CA GLN A 412 23.43 47.69 -0.66
C GLN A 412 23.62 46.19 -0.96
N CYS A 413 22.55 45.52 -1.45
CA CYS A 413 22.65 44.13 -1.84
C CYS A 413 23.51 43.93 -3.10
N ALA A 414 23.53 44.91 -4.03
CA ALA A 414 24.45 44.89 -5.18
C ALA A 414 25.92 45.03 -4.74
N ASP A 415 26.21 45.90 -3.73
CA ASP A 415 27.59 46.02 -3.17
C ASP A 415 28.04 44.70 -2.54
N ILE A 416 27.16 44.02 -1.77
CA ILE A 416 27.43 42.68 -1.23
C ILE A 416 27.76 41.71 -2.37
N ALA A 417 26.96 41.64 -3.42
CA ALA A 417 27.17 40.73 -4.55
C ALA A 417 28.51 41.04 -5.28
N THR A 418 28.82 42.33 -5.50
CA THR A 418 30.05 42.82 -6.13
C THR A 418 31.27 42.38 -5.34
N LYS A 419 31.32 42.68 -4.02
CA LYS A 419 32.45 42.31 -3.13
C LYS A 419 32.59 40.81 -3.00
N SER A 420 31.44 40.09 -2.85
CA SER A 420 31.50 38.63 -2.80
C SER A 420 32.06 38.00 -4.08
N TYR A 421 31.68 38.52 -5.25
CA TYR A 421 32.29 38.12 -6.52
C TYR A 421 33.81 38.34 -6.54
N GLN A 422 34.28 39.50 -6.11
CA GLN A 422 35.73 39.84 -6.08
C GLN A 422 36.51 38.87 -5.18
N ILE A 423 36.00 38.62 -3.98
CA ILE A 423 36.65 37.74 -3.01
C ILE A 423 36.66 36.30 -3.52
N LEU A 424 35.47 35.76 -3.89
CA LEU A 424 35.33 34.38 -4.30
C LEU A 424 36.09 34.07 -5.60
N SER A 425 36.22 35.05 -6.52
CA SER A 425 36.97 34.88 -7.76
C SER A 425 38.51 34.80 -7.54
N ALA A 426 38.99 35.31 -6.41
CA ALA A 426 40.41 35.23 -6.05
C ALA A 426 40.79 33.91 -5.35
N LEU A 427 39.84 33.11 -4.94
CA LEU A 427 40.11 31.85 -4.28
C LEU A 427 40.47 30.74 -5.27
N PRO A 428 41.34 29.79 -4.88
CA PRO A 428 41.66 28.64 -5.70
C PRO A 428 40.49 27.67 -5.87
N VAL A 429 39.59 27.61 -4.88
CA VAL A 429 38.35 26.81 -4.84
C VAL A 429 37.32 27.48 -3.94
N ILE A 430 36.07 27.37 -4.30
CA ILE A 430 34.95 27.84 -3.45
C ILE A 430 34.34 26.63 -2.72
N ASP A 431 34.83 26.40 -1.52
CA ASP A 431 34.32 25.38 -0.60
C ASP A 431 34.07 25.97 0.79
N LYS A 432 33.72 25.14 1.74
CA LYS A 432 33.49 25.56 3.11
C LYS A 432 34.74 26.10 3.80
N ASP A 433 35.88 25.47 3.57
CA ASP A 433 37.11 25.79 4.29
C ASP A 433 37.79 27.07 3.78
N HIS A 434 37.61 27.40 2.50
CA HIS A 434 38.20 28.59 1.88
C HIS A 434 37.16 29.73 1.73
N GLY A 435 35.95 29.44 1.31
CA GLY A 435 34.95 30.45 1.00
C GLY A 435 34.21 31.01 2.24
N GLU A 436 33.82 30.18 3.20
CA GLU A 436 33.09 30.63 4.36
C GLU A 436 33.85 31.62 5.25
N PRO A 437 35.14 31.42 5.60
CA PRO A 437 35.90 32.38 6.39
C PRO A 437 35.98 33.75 5.74
N GLU A 438 36.25 33.82 4.43
CA GLU A 438 36.34 35.09 3.69
C GLU A 438 35.00 35.84 3.66
N MET A 439 33.89 35.08 3.48
CA MET A 439 32.57 35.73 3.53
C MET A 439 32.18 36.17 4.95
N ARG A 440 32.66 35.52 6.00
CA ARG A 440 32.51 35.99 7.39
C ARG A 440 33.32 37.27 7.63
N ALA A 441 34.53 37.35 7.07
CA ALA A 441 35.34 38.60 7.12
C ALA A 441 34.59 39.75 6.39
N LEU A 442 33.93 39.49 5.26
CA LEU A 442 33.12 40.47 4.56
C LEU A 442 31.91 40.94 5.40
N VAL A 443 31.27 40.05 6.17
CA VAL A 443 30.20 40.40 7.10
C VAL A 443 30.67 41.41 8.14
N GLU A 444 31.88 41.22 8.69
CA GLU A 444 32.49 42.15 9.67
C GLU A 444 32.89 43.45 9.01
N GLU A 445 33.50 43.45 7.83
CA GLU A 445 33.87 44.64 7.05
C GLU A 445 32.69 45.54 6.78
N LEU A 446 31.57 44.94 6.38
CA LEU A 446 30.33 45.65 6.04
C LEU A 446 29.50 46.08 7.29
N ALA A 447 29.88 45.59 8.47
CA ALA A 447 29.12 45.75 9.72
C ALA A 447 27.67 45.32 9.60
N LEU A 448 27.40 44.22 8.81
CA LEU A 448 26.09 43.65 8.55
C LEU A 448 25.89 42.37 9.37
N LYS A 449 24.63 41.89 9.35
CA LYS A 449 24.33 40.57 9.93
C LYS A 449 24.70 39.45 8.95
N PRO A 450 25.20 38.30 9.43
CA PRO A 450 25.51 37.15 8.56
C PRO A 450 24.33 36.76 7.64
N ALA A 451 23.09 36.79 8.15
CA ALA A 451 21.91 36.45 7.38
C ALA A 451 21.68 37.39 6.17
N GLN A 452 22.19 38.65 6.22
CA GLN A 452 22.05 39.61 5.12
C GLN A 452 23.04 39.27 3.99
N VAL A 453 24.33 39.08 4.31
CA VAL A 453 25.35 38.72 3.32
C VAL A 453 25.14 37.32 2.74
N PHE A 454 24.99 36.31 3.59
CA PHE A 454 24.72 34.94 3.14
C PHE A 454 23.37 34.78 2.48
N GLY A 455 22.38 35.63 2.82
CA GLY A 455 21.06 35.66 2.18
C GLY A 455 21.14 36.11 0.73
N VAL A 456 21.89 37.18 0.43
CA VAL A 456 22.15 37.64 -0.95
C VAL A 456 22.83 36.51 -1.76
N LEU A 457 23.91 35.95 -1.22
CA LEU A 457 24.65 34.89 -1.89
C LEU A 457 23.82 33.61 -2.12
N ARG A 458 23.04 33.19 -1.12
CA ARG A 458 22.17 32.05 -1.23
C ARG A 458 21.18 32.21 -2.39
N VAL A 459 20.47 33.32 -2.41
CA VAL A 459 19.48 33.56 -3.47
C VAL A 459 20.16 33.76 -4.82
N ALA A 460 21.32 34.43 -4.87
CA ALA A 460 22.08 34.61 -6.10
C ALA A 460 22.53 33.27 -6.72
N VAL A 461 23.01 32.32 -5.88
CA VAL A 461 23.59 31.07 -6.34
C VAL A 461 22.55 29.98 -6.57
N THR A 462 21.52 29.92 -5.72
CA THR A 462 20.54 28.82 -5.74
C THR A 462 19.16 29.21 -6.29
N GLY A 463 18.89 30.52 -6.43
CA GLY A 463 17.54 31.03 -6.76
C GLY A 463 16.55 30.95 -5.61
N GLN A 464 16.94 30.50 -4.42
CA GLN A 464 16.06 30.11 -3.31
C GLN A 464 16.47 30.78 -1.99
N LYS A 465 15.48 31.17 -1.16
CA LYS A 465 15.72 31.65 0.22
C LYS A 465 16.19 30.57 1.18
N ILE A 466 15.70 29.34 0.95
CA ILE A 466 16.03 28.16 1.73
C ILE A 466 16.64 27.14 0.77
N SER A 467 17.84 26.70 1.06
CA SER A 467 18.58 25.75 0.23
C SER A 467 19.44 24.82 1.11
N PRO A 468 20.02 23.78 0.56
CA PRO A 468 21.08 23.03 1.22
C PRO A 468 22.24 23.94 1.70
N PRO A 469 23.21 23.45 2.45
CA PRO A 469 24.35 24.23 2.94
C PRO A 469 25.05 24.96 1.79
N LEU A 470 25.31 26.27 1.98
CA LEU A 470 25.65 27.15 0.86
C LEU A 470 27.00 26.84 0.21
N PHE A 471 28.05 26.64 1.00
CA PHE A 471 29.40 26.44 0.48
C PHE A 471 29.58 25.03 -0.09
N GLU A 472 28.99 24.03 0.55
CA GLU A 472 28.93 22.68 0.02
C GLU A 472 28.15 22.65 -1.31
N SER A 473 27.10 23.46 -1.44
CA SER A 473 26.40 23.63 -2.72
C SER A 473 27.24 24.31 -3.78
N MET A 474 28.01 25.37 -3.40
CA MET A 474 28.89 26.06 -4.33
C MET A 474 30.02 25.16 -4.84
N GLU A 475 30.58 24.29 -3.99
CA GLU A 475 31.60 23.31 -4.34
C GLU A 475 31.06 22.32 -5.41
N ILE A 476 29.85 21.82 -5.24
CA ILE A 476 29.22 20.86 -6.17
C ILE A 476 28.87 21.57 -7.50
N ILE A 477 28.36 22.80 -7.46
CA ILE A 477 28.03 23.60 -8.65
C ILE A 477 29.28 23.94 -9.48
N GLY A 478 30.39 24.20 -8.80
CA GLY A 478 31.63 24.62 -9.40
C GLY A 478 31.80 26.14 -9.52
N GLN A 479 33.06 26.59 -9.38
CA GLN A 479 33.41 27.99 -9.25
C GLN A 479 32.92 28.87 -10.41
N ASP A 480 33.09 28.45 -11.65
CA ASP A 480 32.73 29.24 -12.82
C ASP A 480 31.24 29.58 -12.83
N VAL A 481 30.39 28.57 -12.59
CA VAL A 481 28.92 28.73 -12.58
C VAL A 481 28.48 29.59 -11.38
N VAL A 482 29.09 29.38 -10.21
CA VAL A 482 28.82 30.19 -9.01
C VAL A 482 29.09 31.67 -9.26
N LEU A 483 30.27 31.98 -9.83
CA LEU A 483 30.67 33.35 -10.15
C LEU A 483 29.76 34.02 -11.20
N GLU A 484 29.36 33.26 -12.21
CA GLU A 484 28.41 33.75 -13.24
C GLU A 484 27.06 34.06 -12.61
N ARG A 485 26.52 33.21 -11.76
CA ARG A 485 25.24 33.42 -11.07
C ARG A 485 25.30 34.68 -10.14
N ILE A 486 26.37 34.84 -9.38
CA ILE A 486 26.56 36.04 -8.53
C ILE A 486 26.59 37.33 -9.38
N LYS A 487 27.30 37.26 -10.54
CA LYS A 487 27.37 38.40 -11.47
C LYS A 487 26.01 38.75 -12.11
N ASN A 488 25.19 37.73 -12.39
CA ASN A 488 23.85 37.95 -12.90
C ASN A 488 22.93 38.56 -11.85
N ALA A 489 23.00 38.11 -10.58
CA ALA A 489 22.28 38.68 -9.47
C ALA A 489 22.72 40.16 -9.21
N GLU A 490 24.04 40.50 -9.29
CA GLU A 490 24.55 41.84 -9.22
C GLU A 490 23.93 42.74 -10.27
N LYS A 491 23.87 42.30 -11.54
CA LYS A 491 23.24 43.08 -12.63
C LYS A 491 21.78 43.33 -12.36
N MET A 492 21.04 42.33 -11.86
CA MET A 492 19.62 42.51 -11.51
C MET A 492 19.43 43.53 -10.41
N LEU A 493 20.25 43.49 -9.36
CA LEU A 493 20.18 44.42 -8.23
C LEU A 493 20.57 45.87 -8.63
N LYS A 494 21.52 46.04 -9.58
CA LYS A 494 21.90 47.35 -10.09
C LYS A 494 20.90 47.96 -11.05
N ALA A 495 20.00 47.17 -11.64
CA ALA A 495 18.95 47.62 -12.54
C ALA A 495 17.65 47.96 -11.81
N ALA A 496 17.55 47.69 -10.53
CA ALA A 496 16.38 47.89 -9.67
C ALA A 496 16.48 49.23 -8.90
#